data_d7c7b7170650c861d0d44b4f3d16350a
#
_entry.id   d7c7b7170650c861d0d44b4f3d16350a
#
_cell.length_a   1.000
_cell.length_b   1.000
_cell.length_c   1.000
_cell.angle_alpha   90.00
_cell.angle_beta   90.00
_cell.angle_gamma   90.00
#
_symmetry.space_group_name_H-M   'P 1'
#
loop_
_entity.id
_entity.type
_entity.pdbx_description
1 polymer ?
#
loop_
_entity_poly.entity_id
_entity_poly.type
_entity_poly.pdbx_seq_one_letter_code
_entity_poly.pdbx_strand_id
1 'polypeptide(L)'
;MDTPKNYYIPTVIEKTGQGERAYDIYSRLLLDRVIFLGTEIDDTVANSVIAQLLFLQMTDPKKDIHIYINSPGGSVTAGLAIYDTMQFISCDINTYCIGIAASMASVLLAAGTKGKRFCLPNSHVMIHQVRGGAQGTAADVERTINFMFSLDKRLTGILAKHTGKEFETVKADQDRDKYMTAEESLEYGLVDRILTHKA
;
A
#
# COMPACT_ATOMS: atom_id res chain seq x y z
N MET A 1 -11.35 -26.70 5.84
CA MET A 1 -9.92 -26.87 5.47
C MET A 1 -9.74 -26.24 4.11
N ASP A 2 -9.21 -25.02 4.09
CA ASP A 2 -8.89 -24.35 2.83
C ASP A 2 -7.73 -25.07 2.18
N THR A 3 -7.98 -25.66 1.01
CA THR A 3 -6.90 -26.18 0.15
C THR A 3 -5.98 -25.01 -0.21
N PRO A 4 -4.66 -25.14 -0.02
CA PRO A 4 -3.74 -24.08 -0.44
C PRO A 4 -3.94 -23.86 -1.94
N LYS A 5 -4.38 -22.66 -2.32
CA LYS A 5 -4.43 -22.26 -3.72
C LYS A 5 -2.97 -22.25 -4.21
N ASN A 6 -2.57 -23.26 -4.97
CA ASN A 6 -1.28 -23.28 -5.64
C ASN A 6 -1.23 -22.08 -6.61
N TYR A 7 -0.64 -21.01 -6.18
CA TYR A 7 -0.35 -19.85 -7.03
C TYR A 7 0.85 -20.24 -7.91
N TYR A 8 0.59 -20.43 -9.20
CA TYR A 8 1.67 -20.65 -10.16
C TYR A 8 2.41 -19.33 -10.38
N ILE A 9 3.65 -19.24 -9.90
CA ILE A 9 4.53 -18.10 -10.15
C ILE A 9 5.36 -18.43 -11.40
N PRO A 10 5.19 -17.68 -12.52
CA PRO A 10 5.93 -17.93 -13.74
C PRO A 10 7.44 -17.71 -13.55
N THR A 11 8.23 -18.57 -14.19
CA THR A 11 9.69 -18.40 -14.29
C THR A 11 10.03 -17.80 -15.65
N VAL A 12 10.90 -16.79 -15.67
CA VAL A 12 11.46 -16.18 -16.86
C VAL A 12 12.95 -16.50 -16.96
N ILE A 13 13.44 -16.76 -18.18
CA ILE A 13 14.85 -17.01 -18.44
C ILE A 13 15.40 -15.86 -19.26
N GLU A 14 16.42 -15.19 -18.74
CA GLU A 14 17.16 -14.14 -19.43
C GLU A 14 18.49 -14.68 -19.94
N LYS A 15 18.77 -14.40 -21.22
CA LYS A 15 20.08 -14.68 -21.84
C LYS A 15 20.96 -13.43 -21.69
N THR A 16 22.06 -13.61 -20.99
CA THR A 16 23.10 -12.60 -20.83
C THR A 16 24.37 -13.03 -21.52
N GLY A 17 25.31 -12.12 -21.74
CA GLY A 17 26.65 -12.46 -22.28
C GLY A 17 27.44 -13.43 -21.38
N GLN A 18 26.99 -13.70 -20.15
CA GLN A 18 27.61 -14.60 -19.18
C GLN A 18 26.82 -15.94 -19.01
N GLY A 19 25.74 -16.13 -19.78
CA GLY A 19 24.92 -17.35 -19.72
C GLY A 19 23.43 -17.04 -19.49
N GLU A 20 22.67 -18.08 -19.18
CA GLU A 20 21.24 -18.00 -18.88
C GLU A 20 21.01 -17.89 -17.37
N ARG A 21 20.10 -16.99 -16.96
CA ARG A 21 19.63 -16.85 -15.58
C ARG A 21 18.13 -17.03 -15.51
N ALA A 22 17.67 -17.87 -14.62
CA ALA A 22 16.25 -18.08 -14.33
C ALA A 22 15.85 -17.21 -13.11
N TYR A 23 14.72 -16.52 -13.23
CA TYR A 23 14.10 -15.75 -12.16
C TYR A 23 12.62 -16.11 -12.08
N ASP A 24 12.02 -16.10 -10.89
CA ASP A 24 10.59 -15.93 -10.82
C ASP A 24 10.22 -14.50 -11.26
N ILE A 25 8.97 -14.29 -11.71
CA ILE A 25 8.56 -13.02 -12.30
C ILE A 25 8.67 -11.85 -11.32
N TYR A 26 8.42 -12.04 -10.02
CA TYR A 26 8.50 -10.98 -9.03
C TYR A 26 9.97 -10.60 -8.75
N SER A 27 10.85 -11.60 -8.61
CA SER A 27 12.30 -11.35 -8.48
C SER A 27 12.86 -10.64 -9.70
N ARG A 28 12.36 -10.96 -10.91
CA ARG A 28 12.79 -10.27 -12.13
C ARG A 28 12.33 -8.80 -12.14
N LEU A 29 11.08 -8.54 -11.78
CA LEU A 29 10.54 -7.18 -11.70
C LEU A 29 11.19 -6.35 -10.60
N LEU A 30 11.60 -6.98 -9.51
CA LEU A 30 12.33 -6.30 -8.43
C LEU A 30 13.68 -5.71 -8.93
N LEU A 31 14.36 -6.34 -9.89
CA LEU A 31 15.56 -5.76 -10.52
C LEU A 31 15.25 -4.43 -11.24
N ASP A 32 14.02 -4.27 -11.74
CA ASP A 32 13.52 -3.03 -12.33
C ASP A 32 12.83 -2.12 -11.28
N ARG A 33 13.07 -2.41 -9.99
CA ARG A 33 12.60 -1.65 -8.84
C ARG A 33 11.06 -1.64 -8.68
N VAL A 34 10.40 -2.72 -9.12
CA VAL A 34 8.96 -2.90 -9.05
C VAL A 34 8.61 -3.86 -7.93
N ILE A 35 7.73 -3.42 -7.03
CA ILE A 35 7.18 -4.18 -5.91
C ILE A 35 5.67 -4.35 -6.12
N PHE A 36 5.13 -5.54 -5.82
CA PHE A 36 3.70 -5.80 -5.85
C PHE A 36 3.14 -5.96 -4.42
N LEU A 37 2.08 -5.19 -4.12
CA LEU A 37 1.23 -5.37 -2.96
C LEU A 37 -0.14 -5.85 -3.46
N GLY A 38 -0.27 -7.16 -3.69
CA GLY A 38 -1.40 -7.79 -4.37
C GLY A 38 -2.31 -8.64 -3.48
N THR A 39 -2.12 -8.60 -2.16
CA THR A 39 -2.86 -9.42 -1.19
C THR A 39 -3.28 -8.60 0.02
N GLU A 40 -3.93 -9.26 0.98
CA GLU A 40 -4.14 -8.70 2.32
C GLU A 40 -2.79 -8.40 3.00
N ILE A 41 -2.74 -7.29 3.76
CA ILE A 41 -1.54 -6.84 4.47
C ILE A 41 -1.50 -7.51 5.84
N ASP A 42 -0.61 -8.48 5.99
CA ASP A 42 -0.24 -9.10 7.25
C ASP A 42 1.24 -8.83 7.57
N ASP A 43 1.74 -9.38 8.67
CA ASP A 43 3.14 -9.21 9.09
C ASP A 43 4.13 -9.82 8.08
N THR A 44 3.76 -10.93 7.42
CA THR A 44 4.60 -11.60 6.42
C THR A 44 4.76 -10.75 5.18
N VAL A 45 3.64 -10.21 4.66
CA VAL A 45 3.61 -9.30 3.52
C VAL A 45 4.39 -8.02 3.86
N ALA A 46 4.16 -7.45 5.04
CA ALA A 46 4.83 -6.23 5.46
C ALA A 46 6.35 -6.42 5.54
N ASN A 47 6.83 -7.48 6.19
CA ASN A 47 8.25 -7.79 6.28
C ASN A 47 8.89 -7.99 4.90
N SER A 48 8.18 -8.65 3.97
CA SER A 48 8.65 -8.83 2.58
C SER A 48 8.78 -7.50 1.84
N VAL A 49 7.75 -6.63 1.90
CA VAL A 49 7.77 -5.31 1.25
C VAL A 49 8.88 -4.43 1.85
N ILE A 50 9.01 -4.40 3.17
CA ILE A 50 10.05 -3.64 3.87
C ILE A 50 11.45 -4.11 3.45
N ALA A 51 11.69 -5.42 3.39
CA ALA A 51 12.97 -5.96 2.95
C ALA A 51 13.29 -5.55 1.50
N GLN A 52 12.31 -5.56 0.61
CA GLN A 52 12.46 -5.11 -0.78
C GLN A 52 12.77 -3.60 -0.85
N LEU A 53 12.06 -2.76 -0.08
CA LEU A 53 12.33 -1.32 -0.02
C LEU A 53 13.76 -1.02 0.44
N LEU A 54 14.22 -1.65 1.52
CA LEU A 54 15.56 -1.48 2.05
C LEU A 54 16.63 -1.99 1.06
N PHE A 55 16.40 -3.14 0.43
CA PHE A 55 17.30 -3.67 -0.60
C PHE A 55 17.44 -2.71 -1.79
N LEU A 56 16.33 -2.16 -2.28
CA LEU A 56 16.35 -1.23 -3.40
C LEU A 56 17.03 0.10 -3.05
N GLN A 57 16.82 0.62 -1.82
CA GLN A 57 17.55 1.79 -1.35
C GLN A 57 19.07 1.53 -1.28
N MET A 58 19.47 0.38 -0.75
CA MET A 58 20.90 0.02 -0.67
C MET A 58 21.54 -0.14 -2.05
N THR A 59 20.76 -0.58 -3.04
CA THR A 59 21.25 -0.77 -4.42
C THR A 59 21.45 0.56 -5.14
N ASP A 60 20.49 1.48 -5.08
CA ASP A 60 20.60 2.83 -5.66
C ASP A 60 19.60 3.78 -4.96
N PRO A 61 20.06 4.64 -4.05
CA PRO A 61 19.21 5.54 -3.29
C PRO A 61 18.63 6.71 -4.09
N LYS A 62 19.06 6.89 -5.36
CA LYS A 62 18.63 8.03 -6.21
C LYS A 62 17.54 7.64 -7.21
N LYS A 63 17.31 6.35 -7.41
CA LYS A 63 16.30 5.87 -8.35
C LYS A 63 14.98 5.62 -7.65
N ASP A 64 13.89 5.95 -8.35
CA ASP A 64 12.54 5.71 -7.90
C ASP A 64 12.26 4.21 -7.64
N ILE A 65 11.36 3.96 -6.70
CA ILE A 65 10.77 2.64 -6.46
C ILE A 65 9.31 2.70 -6.92
N HIS A 66 8.80 1.61 -7.49
CA HIS A 66 7.45 1.50 -8.04
C HIS A 66 6.66 0.45 -7.26
N ILE A 67 5.58 0.84 -6.58
CA ILE A 67 4.71 -0.07 -5.83
C ILE A 67 3.35 -0.18 -6.53
N TYR A 68 3.05 -1.36 -7.06
CA TYR A 68 1.75 -1.68 -7.66
C TYR A 68 0.83 -2.29 -6.60
N ILE A 69 -0.32 -1.67 -6.39
CA ILE A 69 -1.25 -1.98 -5.29
C ILE A 69 -2.56 -2.51 -5.85
N ASN A 70 -2.91 -3.75 -5.44
CA ASN A 70 -4.22 -4.37 -5.64
C ASN A 70 -4.55 -5.15 -4.37
N SER A 71 -4.96 -4.44 -3.31
CA SER A 71 -5.07 -4.99 -1.96
C SER A 71 -6.33 -4.50 -1.26
N PRO A 72 -7.02 -5.38 -0.52
CA PRO A 72 -8.16 -5.01 0.33
C PRO A 72 -7.73 -4.26 1.61
N GLY A 73 -6.43 -4.07 1.85
CA GLY A 73 -5.90 -3.60 3.14
C GLY A 73 -5.53 -4.74 4.07
N GLY A 74 -5.68 -4.55 5.38
CA GLY A 74 -5.35 -5.57 6.38
C GLY A 74 -4.88 -4.97 7.70
N SER A 75 -3.90 -5.61 8.34
CA SER A 75 -3.35 -5.20 9.64
C SER A 75 -2.81 -3.77 9.63
N VAL A 76 -3.35 -2.92 10.51
CA VAL A 76 -2.92 -1.52 10.63
C VAL A 76 -1.46 -1.42 11.06
N THR A 77 -1.02 -2.22 12.02
CA THR A 77 0.37 -2.17 12.52
C THR A 77 1.37 -2.63 11.48
N ALA A 78 1.04 -3.69 10.73
CA ALA A 78 1.85 -4.17 9.61
C ALA A 78 1.93 -3.11 8.49
N GLY A 79 0.80 -2.48 8.15
CA GLY A 79 0.78 -1.41 7.16
C GLY A 79 1.50 -0.15 7.60
N LEU A 80 1.45 0.23 8.89
CA LEU A 80 2.22 1.36 9.41
C LEU A 80 3.73 1.09 9.35
N ALA A 81 4.18 -0.16 9.53
CA ALA A 81 5.59 -0.51 9.35
C ALA A 81 6.06 -0.31 7.90
N ILE A 82 5.23 -0.66 6.91
CA ILE A 82 5.50 -0.33 5.50
C ILE A 82 5.50 1.19 5.30
N TYR A 83 4.48 1.90 5.80
CA TYR A 83 4.36 3.35 5.69
C TYR A 83 5.59 4.07 6.23
N ASP A 84 6.00 3.75 7.45
CA ASP A 84 7.16 4.39 8.08
C ASP A 84 8.44 4.11 7.28
N THR A 85 8.60 2.89 6.74
CA THR A 85 9.73 2.56 5.87
C THR A 85 9.69 3.37 4.57
N MET A 86 8.52 3.52 3.93
CA MET A 86 8.35 4.36 2.75
C MET A 86 8.75 5.83 3.01
N GLN A 87 8.46 6.35 4.20
CA GLN A 87 8.81 7.73 4.57
C GLN A 87 10.28 7.87 5.02
N PHE A 88 10.89 6.78 5.49
CA PHE A 88 12.27 6.77 6.01
C PHE A 88 13.33 6.70 4.91
N ILE A 89 13.08 5.93 3.85
CA ILE A 89 14.04 5.76 2.75
C ILE A 89 14.15 7.04 1.91
N SER A 90 15.29 7.22 1.27
CA SER A 90 15.58 8.42 0.46
C SER A 90 15.09 8.33 -0.99
N CYS A 91 14.72 7.12 -1.45
CA CYS A 91 14.17 6.93 -2.79
C CYS A 91 12.77 7.55 -2.89
N ASP A 92 12.46 8.22 -3.99
CA ASP A 92 11.08 8.55 -4.31
C ASP A 92 10.27 7.29 -4.59
N ILE A 93 9.03 7.26 -4.11
CA ILE A 93 8.15 6.10 -4.27
C ILE A 93 6.97 6.47 -5.16
N ASN A 94 6.88 5.79 -6.29
CA ASN A 94 5.73 5.83 -7.17
C ASN A 94 4.71 4.76 -6.71
N THR A 95 3.47 5.13 -6.47
CA THR A 95 2.40 4.20 -6.10
C THR A 95 1.35 4.13 -7.20
N TYR A 96 0.87 2.91 -7.49
CA TYR A 96 -0.07 2.65 -8.58
C TYR A 96 -1.24 1.80 -8.08
N CYS A 97 -2.45 2.31 -8.09
CA CYS A 97 -3.65 1.50 -7.87
C CYS A 97 -4.04 0.78 -9.17
N ILE A 98 -4.01 -0.57 -9.14
CA ILE A 98 -4.32 -1.44 -10.29
C ILE A 98 -5.47 -2.40 -9.93
N GLY A 99 -6.66 -1.91 -9.77
CA GLY A 99 -7.82 -2.70 -9.33
C GLY A 99 -8.41 -2.06 -8.10
N ILE A 100 -7.93 -2.41 -6.91
CA ILE A 100 -8.41 -1.80 -5.66
C ILE A 100 -7.27 -1.48 -4.69
N ALA A 101 -7.36 -0.33 -4.05
CA ALA A 101 -6.58 0.02 -2.87
C ALA A 101 -7.54 0.38 -1.73
N ALA A 102 -7.83 -0.57 -0.84
CA ALA A 102 -8.82 -0.38 0.21
C ALA A 102 -8.18 -0.32 1.61
N SER A 103 -8.82 0.43 2.53
CA SER A 103 -8.42 0.46 3.94
C SER A 103 -6.93 0.83 4.11
N MET A 104 -6.13 0.02 4.77
CA MET A 104 -4.70 0.27 4.95
C MET A 104 -3.94 0.40 3.62
N ALA A 105 -4.37 -0.27 2.55
CA ALA A 105 -3.75 -0.14 1.23
C ALA A 105 -4.00 1.24 0.60
N SER A 106 -5.12 1.90 0.89
CA SER A 106 -5.39 3.29 0.46
C SER A 106 -4.44 4.29 1.14
N VAL A 107 -4.07 4.03 2.38
CA VAL A 107 -3.08 4.82 3.12
C VAL A 107 -1.70 4.70 2.47
N LEU A 108 -1.29 3.47 2.10
CA LEU A 108 -0.03 3.24 1.40
C LEU A 108 -0.02 3.85 -0.02
N LEU A 109 -1.15 3.80 -0.74
CA LEU A 109 -1.28 4.48 -2.02
C LEU A 109 -1.06 5.99 -1.88
N ALA A 110 -1.74 6.62 -0.91
CA ALA A 110 -1.63 8.05 -0.65
C ALA A 110 -0.24 8.46 -0.12
N ALA A 111 0.51 7.52 0.48
CA ALA A 111 1.83 7.73 1.06
C ALA A 111 2.97 7.81 0.03
N GLY A 112 2.71 7.55 -1.25
CA GLY A 112 3.68 7.77 -2.31
C GLY A 112 4.19 9.20 -2.38
N THR A 113 5.32 9.41 -3.03
CA THR A 113 5.91 10.75 -3.23
C THR A 113 4.91 11.65 -3.96
N LYS A 114 4.72 12.87 -3.48
CA LYS A 114 3.81 13.85 -4.09
C LYS A 114 4.13 14.05 -5.57
N GLY A 115 3.10 13.97 -6.42
CA GLY A 115 3.22 14.00 -7.88
C GLY A 115 3.48 12.63 -8.53
N LYS A 116 3.72 11.57 -7.72
CA LYS A 116 4.07 10.21 -8.17
C LYS A 116 3.07 9.16 -7.68
N ARG A 117 1.81 9.54 -7.43
CA ARG A 117 0.73 8.64 -6.99
C ARG A 117 -0.29 8.50 -8.11
N PHE A 118 -0.60 7.27 -8.50
CA PHE A 118 -1.34 6.99 -9.72
C PHE A 118 -2.50 6.01 -9.51
N CYS A 119 -3.56 6.18 -10.31
CA CYS A 119 -4.61 5.18 -10.52
C CYS A 119 -4.69 4.78 -11.98
N LEU A 120 -5.06 3.52 -12.26
CA LEU A 120 -5.57 3.13 -13.57
C LEU A 120 -7.07 3.49 -13.68
N PRO A 121 -7.62 3.69 -14.90
CA PRO A 121 -8.96 4.27 -15.08
C PRO A 121 -10.11 3.49 -14.43
N ASN A 122 -9.98 2.17 -14.32
CA ASN A 122 -11.00 1.30 -13.74
C ASN A 122 -10.69 0.85 -12.31
N SER A 123 -9.71 1.48 -11.66
CA SER A 123 -9.37 1.16 -10.28
C SER A 123 -10.25 1.93 -9.29
N HIS A 124 -10.34 1.39 -8.08
CA HIS A 124 -11.10 2.00 -6.99
C HIS A 124 -10.22 2.17 -5.75
N VAL A 125 -10.51 3.21 -5.00
CA VAL A 125 -9.89 3.42 -3.69
C VAL A 125 -11.00 3.44 -2.64
N MET A 126 -10.77 2.81 -1.48
CA MET A 126 -11.73 2.81 -0.38
C MET A 126 -11.04 3.23 0.92
N ILE A 127 -11.65 4.19 1.60
CA ILE A 127 -11.25 4.61 2.94
C ILE A 127 -12.36 4.31 3.94
N HIS A 128 -11.97 3.96 5.15
CA HIS A 128 -12.87 3.78 6.29
C HIS A 128 -12.11 3.87 7.61
N GLN A 129 -12.83 3.98 8.73
CA GLN A 129 -12.26 3.96 10.08
C GLN A 129 -11.65 2.59 10.42
N VAL A 130 -10.78 2.54 11.43
CA VAL A 130 -10.19 1.29 11.91
C VAL A 130 -11.28 0.35 12.43
N ARG A 131 -11.24 -0.90 11.97
CA ARG A 131 -12.16 -1.96 12.40
C ARG A 131 -11.43 -2.99 13.25
N GLY A 132 -12.11 -3.52 14.24
CA GLY A 132 -11.57 -4.56 15.10
C GLY A 132 -12.52 -4.87 16.25
N GLY A 133 -12.07 -5.70 17.18
CA GLY A 133 -12.78 -6.09 18.37
C GLY A 133 -11.81 -6.35 19.52
N ALA A 134 -12.34 -6.46 20.74
CA ALA A 134 -11.57 -6.75 21.94
C ALA A 134 -12.26 -7.84 22.76
N GLN A 135 -11.48 -8.71 23.37
CA GLN A 135 -11.93 -9.74 24.32
C GLN A 135 -10.99 -9.81 25.51
N GLY A 136 -11.49 -10.21 26.66
CA GLY A 136 -10.71 -10.36 27.88
C GLY A 136 -11.37 -9.72 29.09
N THR A 137 -10.59 -9.32 30.07
CA THR A 137 -11.09 -8.58 31.24
C THR A 137 -11.55 -7.17 30.81
N ALA A 138 -12.40 -6.52 31.61
CA ALA A 138 -12.86 -5.15 31.33
C ALA A 138 -11.69 -4.18 31.12
N ALA A 139 -10.63 -4.31 31.92
CA ALA A 139 -9.44 -3.48 31.79
C ALA A 139 -8.66 -3.75 30.49
N ASP A 140 -8.60 -5.00 30.02
CA ASP A 140 -7.92 -5.36 28.76
C ASP A 140 -8.73 -4.87 27.55
N VAL A 141 -10.06 -4.99 27.62
CA VAL A 141 -10.98 -4.47 26.60
C VAL A 141 -10.81 -2.95 26.47
N GLU A 142 -10.85 -2.22 27.58
CA GLU A 142 -10.66 -0.76 27.59
C GLU A 142 -9.32 -0.34 26.95
N ARG A 143 -8.22 -1.01 27.34
CA ARG A 143 -6.88 -0.72 26.75
C ARG A 143 -6.83 -0.98 25.25
N THR A 144 -7.42 -2.11 24.81
CA THR A 144 -7.46 -2.47 23.39
C THR A 144 -8.27 -1.45 22.59
N ILE A 145 -9.44 -1.04 23.07
CA ILE A 145 -10.27 -0.04 22.43
C ILE A 145 -9.56 1.31 22.36
N ASN A 146 -8.91 1.74 23.44
CA ASN A 146 -8.13 2.97 23.45
C ASN A 146 -6.96 2.94 22.45
N PHE A 147 -6.30 1.78 22.32
CA PHE A 147 -5.26 1.58 21.30
C PHE A 147 -5.84 1.68 19.89
N MET A 148 -7.00 1.05 19.60
CA MET A 148 -7.68 1.17 18.31
C MET A 148 -8.03 2.63 17.97
N PHE A 149 -8.56 3.40 18.92
CA PHE A 149 -8.81 4.83 18.72
C PHE A 149 -7.52 5.62 18.43
N SER A 150 -6.41 5.27 19.05
CA SER A 150 -5.13 5.89 18.77
C SER A 150 -4.63 5.62 17.35
N LEU A 151 -4.83 4.38 16.85
CA LEU A 151 -4.51 4.00 15.47
C LEU A 151 -5.41 4.72 14.46
N ASP A 152 -6.71 4.78 14.74
CA ASP A 152 -7.68 5.47 13.88
C ASP A 152 -7.32 6.96 13.72
N LYS A 153 -7.07 7.65 14.84
CA LYS A 153 -6.60 9.03 14.83
C LYS A 153 -5.31 9.20 14.03
N ARG A 154 -4.37 8.25 14.13
CA ARG A 154 -3.10 8.28 13.39
C ARG A 154 -3.32 8.14 11.90
N LEU A 155 -4.11 7.15 11.45
CA LEU A 155 -4.40 6.92 10.04
C LEU A 155 -5.17 8.11 9.42
N THR A 156 -6.16 8.64 10.14
CA THR A 156 -6.87 9.87 9.73
C THR A 156 -5.89 11.02 9.52
N GLY A 157 -4.95 11.22 10.46
CA GLY A 157 -3.90 12.25 10.33
C GLY A 157 -2.96 12.03 9.16
N ILE A 158 -2.59 10.78 8.89
CA ILE A 158 -1.77 10.42 7.72
C ILE A 158 -2.52 10.74 6.42
N LEU A 159 -3.77 10.32 6.29
CA LEU A 159 -4.58 10.63 5.11
C LEU A 159 -4.80 12.13 4.94
N ALA A 160 -5.10 12.87 6.01
CA ALA A 160 -5.23 14.32 5.98
C ALA A 160 -3.95 15.00 5.46
N LYS A 161 -2.79 14.57 5.96
CA LYS A 161 -1.47 15.05 5.50
C LYS A 161 -1.25 14.82 4.00
N HIS A 162 -1.53 13.62 3.51
CA HIS A 162 -1.21 13.25 2.13
C HIS A 162 -2.24 13.75 1.11
N THR A 163 -3.50 13.90 1.51
CA THR A 163 -4.58 14.43 0.65
C THR A 163 -4.65 15.96 0.66
N GLY A 164 -4.15 16.61 1.72
CA GLY A 164 -4.30 18.04 1.94
C GLY A 164 -5.67 18.44 2.45
N LYS A 165 -6.51 17.48 2.86
CA LYS A 165 -7.82 17.74 3.46
C LYS A 165 -7.70 17.98 4.98
N GLU A 166 -8.65 18.71 5.53
CA GLU A 166 -8.75 18.90 6.98
C GLU A 166 -9.03 17.58 7.70
N PHE A 167 -8.44 17.39 8.88
CA PHE A 167 -8.58 16.17 9.69
C PHE A 167 -10.04 15.77 9.92
N GLU A 168 -10.90 16.73 10.29
CA GLU A 168 -12.32 16.45 10.58
C GLU A 168 -13.09 16.04 9.31
N THR A 169 -12.71 16.54 8.15
CA THR A 169 -13.28 16.12 6.86
C THR A 169 -12.94 14.65 6.58
N VAL A 170 -11.67 14.27 6.70
CA VAL A 170 -11.23 12.88 6.48
C VAL A 170 -11.89 11.96 7.50
N LYS A 171 -11.97 12.37 8.77
CA LYS A 171 -12.62 11.59 9.82
C LYS A 171 -14.11 11.36 9.55
N ALA A 172 -14.84 12.36 9.08
CA ALA A 172 -16.24 12.22 8.70
C ALA A 172 -16.41 11.29 7.48
N ASP A 173 -15.53 11.42 6.50
CA ASP A 173 -15.53 10.60 5.29
C ASP A 173 -15.22 9.12 5.57
N GLN A 174 -14.43 8.83 6.61
CA GLN A 174 -14.06 7.47 7.02
C GLN A 174 -15.09 6.79 7.95
N ASP A 175 -16.16 7.48 8.40
CA ASP A 175 -17.13 6.90 9.31
C ASP A 175 -17.78 5.62 8.77
N ARG A 176 -17.93 5.54 7.44
CA ARG A 176 -18.38 4.35 6.70
C ARG A 176 -17.47 4.10 5.51
N ASP A 177 -17.62 2.93 4.87
CA ASP A 177 -16.88 2.59 3.66
C ASP A 177 -17.15 3.62 2.56
N LYS A 178 -16.16 4.44 2.25
CA LYS A 178 -16.22 5.41 1.16
C LYS A 178 -15.41 4.89 -0.02
N TYR A 179 -16.12 4.32 -0.99
CA TYR A 179 -15.55 3.89 -2.26
C TYR A 179 -15.45 5.07 -3.22
N MET A 180 -14.34 5.18 -3.92
CA MET A 180 -14.05 6.25 -4.88
C MET A 180 -13.53 5.64 -6.17
N THR A 181 -14.02 6.14 -7.30
CA THR A 181 -13.45 5.87 -8.64
C THR A 181 -12.06 6.48 -8.75
N ALA A 182 -11.38 6.25 -9.89
CA ALA A 182 -10.09 6.87 -10.15
C ALA A 182 -10.19 8.41 -10.16
N GLU A 183 -11.27 8.96 -10.77
CA GLU A 183 -11.54 10.40 -10.85
C GLU A 183 -11.83 10.99 -9.47
N GLU A 184 -12.69 10.36 -8.68
CA GLU A 184 -12.99 10.80 -7.31
C GLU A 184 -11.77 10.71 -6.41
N SER A 185 -10.89 9.70 -6.60
CA SER A 185 -9.64 9.54 -5.86
C SER A 185 -8.63 10.65 -6.19
N LEU A 186 -8.60 11.09 -7.46
CA LEU A 186 -7.80 12.23 -7.90
C LEU A 186 -8.33 13.54 -7.29
N GLU A 187 -9.64 13.79 -7.34
CA GLU A 187 -10.27 14.97 -6.75
C GLU A 187 -10.13 14.99 -5.23
N TYR A 188 -10.18 13.82 -4.59
CA TYR A 188 -9.97 13.69 -3.16
C TYR A 188 -8.52 13.99 -2.74
N GLY A 189 -7.56 13.80 -3.63
CA GLY A 189 -6.14 13.99 -3.39
C GLY A 189 -5.39 12.74 -2.93
N LEU A 190 -6.00 11.56 -3.03
CA LEU A 190 -5.36 10.28 -2.73
C LEU A 190 -4.31 9.91 -3.78
N VAL A 191 -4.51 10.35 -5.01
CA VAL A 191 -3.58 10.19 -6.12
C VAL A 191 -3.33 11.51 -6.82
N ASP A 192 -2.32 11.57 -7.67
CA ASP A 192 -1.92 12.79 -8.39
C ASP A 192 -2.29 12.73 -9.88
N ARG A 193 -2.47 11.54 -10.46
CA ARG A 193 -2.83 11.36 -11.87
C ARG A 193 -3.52 10.02 -12.15
N ILE A 194 -4.37 10.01 -13.17
CA ILE A 194 -4.92 8.79 -13.77
C ILE A 194 -4.08 8.46 -15.01
N LEU A 195 -3.55 7.24 -15.06
CA LEU A 195 -2.75 6.78 -16.20
C LEU A 195 -3.65 6.15 -17.25
N THR A 196 -3.92 6.87 -18.33
CA THR A 196 -4.59 6.35 -19.50
C THR A 196 -3.59 5.88 -20.55
N HIS A 197 -3.97 4.91 -21.37
CA HIS A 197 -3.16 4.49 -22.51
C HIS A 197 -2.94 5.69 -23.44
N LYS A 198 -1.70 5.91 -23.88
CA LYS A 198 -1.48 6.78 -25.05
C LYS A 198 -2.04 6.06 -26.26
N ALA A 199 -3.03 6.66 -26.91
CA ALA A 199 -3.47 6.25 -28.23
C ALA A 199 -2.34 6.42 -29.25
#